data_c618b9e7c8b3b86dac0d4c255b25555a
#
_entry.id   c618b9e7c8b3b86dac0d4c255b25555a
#
_cell.length_a   1.000
_cell.length_b   1.000
_cell.length_c   1.000
_cell.angle_alpha   90.00
_cell.angle_beta   90.00
_cell.angle_gamma   90.00
#
_symmetry.space_group_name_H-M   'P 1'
#
loop_
_entity.id
_entity.type
_entity.pdbx_description
1 polymer ?
#
loop_
_entity_poly.entity_id
_entity_poly.type
_entity_poly.pdbx_seq_one_letter_code
_entity_poly.pdbx_strand_id
1 'polypeptide(L)'
;MQFSEPAKPMTFEQDKTYQIIIHSSKGDIICQLNPKDAPLSVTNFIQLAQGGFYNGLTFHRVVPNFVIQGGDPEGTGRGGPGYTVPAEIKLSHTQGALAWARLPDNVNPQKRSSGSQFYITLEKIPYLDGEYTVFGQTINGLDVVQKIEQGDVIKSIDVIIK
;
A
#
# COMPACT_ATOMS: atom_id res chain seq x y z
N MET A 1 -6.95 1.82 19.24
CA MET A 1 -5.56 2.28 19.12
C MET A 1 -5.49 3.37 18.08
N GLN A 2 -4.81 4.46 18.39
CA GLN A 2 -4.61 5.56 17.43
C GLN A 2 -3.22 5.43 16.79
N PHE A 3 -3.16 5.75 15.51
CA PHE A 3 -1.93 5.83 14.75
C PHE A 3 -1.65 7.30 14.43
N SER A 4 -0.40 7.63 14.21
CA SER A 4 0.00 8.99 13.86
C SER A 4 0.94 8.98 12.66
N GLU A 5 0.92 10.08 11.91
CA GLU A 5 1.84 10.27 10.79
C GLU A 5 3.29 10.17 11.30
N PRO A 6 4.14 9.33 10.68
CA PRO A 6 5.53 9.25 11.10
C PRO A 6 6.24 10.58 10.85
N ALA A 7 6.87 11.12 11.91
CA ALA A 7 7.61 12.38 11.82
C ALA A 7 8.93 12.20 11.08
N LYS A 8 9.47 10.99 11.11
CA LYS A 8 10.73 10.62 10.45
C LYS A 8 10.70 9.14 10.08
N PRO A 9 11.52 8.73 9.12
CA PRO A 9 11.60 7.30 8.78
C PRO A 9 12.18 6.51 9.95
N MET A 10 11.75 5.25 10.08
CA MET A 10 12.45 4.30 10.95
C MET A 10 13.85 4.03 10.38
N THR A 11 14.72 3.45 11.18
CA THR A 11 16.07 3.09 10.71
C THR A 11 15.99 1.83 9.87
N PHE A 12 16.43 1.93 8.62
CA PHE A 12 16.50 0.78 7.71
C PHE A 12 17.94 0.34 7.54
N GLU A 13 18.19 -0.98 7.65
CA GLU A 13 19.51 -1.56 7.48
C GLU A 13 19.71 -1.98 6.02
N GLN A 14 20.84 -1.61 5.42
CA GLN A 14 21.10 -1.85 4.00
C GLN A 14 21.22 -3.32 3.63
N ASP A 15 21.65 -4.16 4.55
CA ASP A 15 21.82 -5.58 4.33
C ASP A 15 20.54 -6.39 4.59
N LYS A 16 19.44 -5.72 4.92
CA LYS A 16 18.17 -6.39 5.21
C LYS A 16 17.13 -6.11 4.14
N THR A 17 16.24 -7.07 3.96
CA THR A 17 15.04 -6.91 3.13
C THR A 17 13.83 -6.69 4.03
N TYR A 18 12.91 -5.87 3.54
CA TYR A 18 11.67 -5.53 4.23
C TYR A 18 10.53 -6.00 3.38
N GLN A 19 9.79 -6.99 3.86
CA GLN A 19 8.72 -7.63 3.13
C GLN A 19 7.44 -7.63 3.94
N ILE A 20 6.31 -7.74 3.25
CA ILE A 20 5.01 -7.96 3.90
C ILE A 20 4.34 -9.17 3.25
N ILE A 21 3.53 -9.84 4.04
CA ILE A 21 2.62 -10.88 3.54
C ILE A 21 1.21 -10.41 3.84
N ILE A 22 0.42 -10.17 2.79
CA ILE A 22 -1.00 -9.90 2.92
C ILE A 22 -1.72 -11.23 2.88
N HIS A 23 -2.29 -11.63 4.01
CA HIS A 23 -3.11 -12.84 4.10
C HIS A 23 -4.54 -12.47 3.72
N SER A 24 -4.93 -12.77 2.50
CA SER A 24 -6.25 -12.43 2.00
C SER A 24 -7.17 -13.65 1.97
N SER A 25 -8.46 -13.39 1.77
CA SER A 25 -9.46 -14.45 1.61
C SER A 25 -9.24 -15.30 0.35
N LYS A 26 -8.39 -14.86 -0.57
CA LYS A 26 -8.02 -15.61 -1.78
C LYS A 26 -6.63 -16.24 -1.72
N GLY A 27 -5.86 -15.98 -0.67
CA GLY A 27 -4.49 -16.47 -0.51
C GLY A 27 -3.52 -15.37 -0.13
N ASP A 28 -2.24 -15.69 -0.13
CA ASP A 28 -1.18 -14.79 0.31
C ASP A 28 -0.58 -14.00 -0.84
N ILE A 29 -0.34 -12.72 -0.58
CA ILE A 29 0.36 -11.81 -1.50
C ILE A 29 1.61 -11.35 -0.77
N ILE A 30 2.78 -11.57 -1.35
CA ILE A 30 4.05 -11.17 -0.75
C ILE A 30 4.62 -10.00 -1.54
N CYS A 31 4.86 -8.89 -0.85
CA CYS A 31 5.44 -7.70 -1.44
C CYS A 31 6.77 -7.38 -0.77
N GLN A 32 7.74 -6.94 -1.57
CA GLN A 32 8.97 -6.35 -1.05
C GLN A 32 8.78 -4.85 -0.97
N LEU A 33 9.14 -4.27 0.15
CA LEU A 33 9.06 -2.82 0.37
C LEU A 33 10.35 -2.15 -0.06
N ASN A 34 10.26 -0.88 -0.47
CA ASN A 34 11.39 -0.11 -1.00
C ASN A 34 11.70 1.10 -0.11
N PRO A 35 12.32 0.89 1.06
CA PRO A 35 12.57 1.98 2.00
C PRO A 35 13.57 3.03 1.49
N LYS A 36 14.44 2.65 0.55
CA LYS A 36 15.40 3.58 -0.03
C LYS A 36 14.70 4.68 -0.82
N ASP A 37 13.66 4.33 -1.56
CA ASP A 37 12.95 5.27 -2.45
C ASP A 37 11.74 5.92 -1.80
N ALA A 38 11.14 5.27 -0.81
CA ALA A 38 9.93 5.76 -0.14
C ALA A 38 9.99 5.49 1.38
N PRO A 39 10.94 6.10 2.09
CA PRO A 39 11.20 5.75 3.49
C PRO A 39 10.05 6.06 4.44
N LEU A 40 9.36 7.19 4.28
CA LEU A 40 8.21 7.51 5.14
C LEU A 40 7.02 6.62 4.85
N SER A 41 6.78 6.33 3.57
CA SER A 41 5.71 5.42 3.15
C SER A 41 5.90 4.03 3.73
N VAL A 42 7.12 3.49 3.64
CA VAL A 42 7.43 2.16 4.18
C VAL A 42 7.30 2.15 5.70
N THR A 43 7.82 3.18 6.37
CA THR A 43 7.68 3.31 7.83
C THR A 43 6.21 3.31 8.24
N ASN A 44 5.39 4.11 7.55
CA ASN A 44 3.96 4.22 7.85
C ASN A 44 3.25 2.87 7.64
N PHE A 45 3.51 2.21 6.53
CA PHE A 45 2.87 0.92 6.24
C PHE A 45 3.25 -0.13 7.29
N ILE A 46 4.52 -0.21 7.66
CA ILE A 46 4.99 -1.16 8.67
C ILE A 46 4.31 -0.89 10.02
N GLN A 47 4.21 0.37 10.43
CA GLN A 47 3.55 0.72 11.69
C GLN A 47 2.09 0.29 11.71
N LEU A 48 1.36 0.57 10.62
CA LEU A 48 -0.04 0.17 10.51
C LEU A 48 -0.20 -1.34 10.51
N ALA A 49 0.63 -2.04 9.74
CA ALA A 49 0.56 -3.50 9.64
C ALA A 49 0.87 -4.17 10.97
N GLN A 50 1.94 -3.75 11.65
CA GLN A 50 2.33 -4.30 12.95
C GLN A 50 1.30 -3.98 14.03
N GLY A 51 0.63 -2.84 13.92
CA GLY A 51 -0.42 -2.45 14.87
C GLY A 51 -1.78 -3.09 14.59
N GLY A 52 -1.88 -3.94 13.57
CA GLY A 52 -3.14 -4.62 13.25
C GLY A 52 -4.18 -3.75 12.56
N PHE A 53 -3.81 -2.58 12.06
CA PHE A 53 -4.76 -1.65 11.45
C PHE A 53 -5.53 -2.28 10.29
N TYR A 54 -4.85 -3.10 9.48
CA TYR A 54 -5.44 -3.68 8.28
C TYR A 54 -6.27 -4.93 8.53
N ASN A 55 -6.23 -5.48 9.75
CA ASN A 55 -6.93 -6.73 10.05
C ASN A 55 -8.44 -6.58 9.85
N GLY A 56 -9.00 -7.42 8.98
CA GLY A 56 -10.44 -7.43 8.73
C GLY A 56 -10.92 -6.39 7.72
N LEU A 57 -10.03 -5.54 7.21
CA LEU A 57 -10.41 -4.56 6.17
C LEU A 57 -10.57 -5.28 4.83
N THR A 58 -11.21 -4.62 3.87
CA THR A 58 -11.51 -5.22 2.57
C THR A 58 -10.77 -4.53 1.45
N PHE A 59 -10.68 -5.24 0.31
CA PHE A 59 -10.41 -4.61 -0.98
C PHE A 59 -11.72 -4.03 -1.47
N HIS A 60 -11.98 -2.77 -1.11
CA HIS A 60 -13.27 -2.11 -1.36
C HIS A 60 -13.45 -1.68 -2.81
N ARG A 61 -12.37 -1.66 -3.60
CA ARG A 61 -12.42 -1.25 -5.00
C ARG A 61 -11.51 -2.16 -5.83
N VAL A 62 -12.09 -2.83 -6.81
CA VAL A 62 -11.34 -3.68 -7.75
C VAL A 62 -11.75 -3.27 -9.14
N VAL A 63 -10.78 -2.84 -9.95
CA VAL A 63 -10.99 -2.43 -11.34
C VAL A 63 -10.21 -3.39 -12.23
N PRO A 64 -10.89 -4.24 -13.03
CA PRO A 64 -10.21 -5.20 -13.90
C PRO A 64 -9.16 -4.54 -14.79
N ASN A 65 -8.03 -5.19 -14.95
CA ASN A 65 -6.90 -4.73 -15.76
C ASN A 65 -6.27 -3.43 -15.28
N PHE A 66 -6.60 -3.02 -14.06
CA PHE A 66 -6.09 -1.78 -13.49
C PHE A 66 -5.50 -2.02 -12.10
N VAL A 67 -6.34 -2.00 -11.05
CA VAL A 67 -5.86 -2.12 -9.67
C VAL A 67 -6.82 -2.90 -8.79
N ILE A 68 -6.28 -3.42 -7.67
CA ILE A 68 -7.04 -3.77 -6.47
C ILE A 68 -6.67 -2.76 -5.40
N GLN A 69 -7.65 -2.22 -4.70
CA GLN A 69 -7.44 -1.16 -3.71
C GLN A 69 -8.13 -1.51 -2.39
N GLY A 70 -7.41 -1.33 -1.30
CA GLY A 70 -7.93 -1.61 0.04
C GLY A 70 -7.29 -0.72 1.08
N GLY A 71 -7.55 -1.05 2.36
CA GLY A 71 -6.94 -0.33 3.46
C GLY A 71 -7.75 0.84 3.99
N ASP A 72 -9.01 0.95 3.59
CA ASP A 72 -9.93 1.95 4.12
C ASP A 72 -10.75 1.34 5.25
N PRO A 73 -10.60 1.82 6.50
CA PRO A 73 -11.37 1.27 7.62
C PRO A 73 -12.88 1.45 7.47
N GLU A 74 -13.34 2.40 6.64
CA GLU A 74 -14.77 2.59 6.36
C GLU A 74 -15.25 1.81 5.15
N GLY A 75 -14.35 1.34 4.30
CA GLY A 75 -14.70 0.60 3.09
C GLY A 75 -15.39 1.43 2.00
N THR A 76 -15.30 2.75 2.07
CA THR A 76 -16.00 3.68 1.18
C THR A 76 -15.09 4.39 0.17
N GLY A 77 -13.79 4.33 0.39
CA GLY A 77 -12.80 5.11 -0.36
C GLY A 77 -12.47 6.45 0.29
N ARG A 78 -13.15 6.80 1.38
CA ARG A 78 -12.99 8.10 2.06
C ARG A 78 -12.31 8.01 3.40
N GLY A 79 -12.15 6.83 3.95
CA GLY A 79 -11.58 6.62 5.27
C GLY A 79 -10.06 6.53 5.25
N GLY A 80 -9.49 6.57 6.44
CA GLY A 80 -8.06 6.45 6.65
C GLY A 80 -7.73 6.45 8.13
N PRO A 81 -6.44 6.55 8.47
CA PRO A 81 -6.01 6.49 9.87
C PRO A 81 -6.08 7.85 10.59
N GLY A 82 -6.60 8.88 9.93
CA GLY A 82 -6.70 10.23 10.51
C GLY A 82 -5.59 11.17 10.07
N TYR A 83 -4.78 10.79 9.08
CA TYR A 83 -3.69 11.61 8.55
C TYR A 83 -3.36 11.18 7.12
N THR A 84 -2.57 12.02 6.44
CA THR A 84 -1.98 11.71 5.14
C THR A 84 -0.46 11.68 5.30
N VAL A 85 0.25 11.15 4.29
CA VAL A 85 1.71 11.11 4.31
C VAL A 85 2.29 11.82 3.10
N PRO A 86 3.52 12.37 3.21
CA PRO A 86 4.12 13.11 2.09
C PRO A 86 4.33 12.22 0.87
N ALA A 87 4.26 12.83 -0.31
CA ALA A 87 4.59 12.15 -1.55
C ALA A 87 6.08 11.79 -1.59
N GLU A 88 6.37 10.59 -2.07
CA GLU A 88 7.73 10.09 -2.31
C GLU A 88 7.75 9.43 -3.68
N ILE A 89 7.50 10.23 -4.71
CA ILE A 89 7.26 9.77 -6.07
C ILE A 89 8.59 9.58 -6.79
N LYS A 90 9.03 8.33 -6.92
CA LYS A 90 10.29 7.97 -7.58
C LYS A 90 10.15 6.72 -8.44
N LEU A 91 9.43 5.72 -7.98
CA LEU A 91 9.33 4.42 -8.63
C LEU A 91 8.18 4.38 -9.63
N SER A 92 8.33 3.51 -10.65
CA SER A 92 7.33 3.31 -11.69
C SER A 92 6.30 2.26 -11.28
N HIS A 93 5.14 2.29 -11.96
CA HIS A 93 4.07 1.31 -11.77
C HIS A 93 4.27 0.13 -12.71
N THR A 94 5.10 -0.84 -12.31
CA THR A 94 5.20 -2.13 -12.96
C THR A 94 4.01 -3.00 -12.56
N GLN A 95 3.83 -4.16 -13.19
CA GLN A 95 2.79 -5.10 -12.75
C GLN A 95 3.07 -5.53 -11.30
N GLY A 96 2.06 -5.45 -10.45
CA GLY A 96 2.20 -5.80 -9.04
C GLY A 96 2.80 -4.70 -8.17
N ALA A 97 2.89 -3.47 -8.66
CA ALA A 97 3.37 -2.35 -7.86
C ALA A 97 2.42 -2.06 -6.69
N LEU A 98 3.02 -1.84 -5.51
CA LEU A 98 2.28 -1.46 -4.30
C LEU A 98 2.45 0.04 -4.10
N ALA A 99 1.33 0.76 -4.09
CA ALA A 99 1.33 2.22 -4.08
C ALA A 99 0.19 2.76 -3.23
N TRP A 100 0.28 4.06 -2.89
CA TRP A 100 -0.77 4.73 -2.12
C TRP A 100 -1.82 5.36 -3.03
N ALA A 101 -3.09 5.21 -2.66
CA ALA A 101 -4.16 6.04 -3.18
C ALA A 101 -4.00 7.47 -2.64
N ARG A 102 -4.65 8.44 -3.26
CA ARG A 102 -4.63 9.83 -2.82
C ARG A 102 -5.80 10.61 -3.40
N LEU A 103 -6.05 11.77 -2.81
CA LEU A 103 -7.03 12.71 -3.35
C LEU A 103 -6.49 13.38 -4.63
N PRO A 104 -7.37 13.86 -5.51
CA PRO A 104 -6.95 14.50 -6.77
C PRO A 104 -6.26 15.84 -6.54
N ASP A 105 -5.50 16.27 -7.56
CA ASP A 105 -4.63 17.45 -7.48
C ASP A 105 -5.37 18.74 -7.12
N ASN A 106 -6.61 18.90 -7.56
CA ASN A 106 -7.38 20.13 -7.29
C ASN A 106 -7.64 20.38 -5.80
N VAL A 107 -7.65 19.32 -4.98
CA VAL A 107 -7.79 19.42 -3.52
C VAL A 107 -6.54 18.97 -2.79
N ASN A 108 -5.53 18.48 -3.51
CA ASN A 108 -4.31 17.91 -2.95
C ASN A 108 -3.12 18.21 -3.89
N PRO A 109 -2.77 19.50 -4.07
CA PRO A 109 -1.72 19.86 -5.04
C PRO A 109 -0.34 19.33 -4.69
N GLN A 110 -0.09 18.99 -3.42
CA GLN A 110 1.17 18.41 -2.98
C GLN A 110 1.25 16.89 -3.22
N LYS A 111 0.19 16.28 -3.76
CA LYS A 111 0.11 14.85 -4.05
C LYS A 111 0.37 13.99 -2.83
N ARG A 112 -0.04 14.47 -1.66
CA ARG A 112 0.10 13.70 -0.42
C ARG A 112 -0.71 12.42 -0.54
N SER A 113 -0.15 11.35 -0.02
CA SER A 113 -0.77 10.02 -0.09
C SER A 113 -1.76 9.81 1.04
N SER A 114 -2.76 8.96 0.80
CA SER A 114 -3.60 8.44 1.87
C SER A 114 -2.70 7.84 2.96
N GLY A 115 -3.10 7.98 4.22
CA GLY A 115 -2.36 7.38 5.32
C GLY A 115 -2.50 5.86 5.38
N SER A 116 -3.49 5.26 4.71
CA SER A 116 -3.69 3.81 4.79
C SER A 116 -4.19 3.14 3.50
N GLN A 117 -4.89 3.85 2.63
CA GLN A 117 -5.43 3.23 1.42
C GLN A 117 -4.33 2.99 0.39
N PHE A 118 -4.14 1.73 0.05
CA PHE A 118 -3.14 1.32 -0.94
C PHE A 118 -3.81 0.61 -2.11
N TYR A 119 -3.08 0.50 -3.21
CA TYR A 119 -3.50 -0.34 -4.34
C TYR A 119 -2.31 -1.17 -4.82
N ILE A 120 -2.64 -2.28 -5.49
CA ILE A 120 -1.68 -3.11 -6.20
C ILE A 120 -2.12 -3.12 -7.66
N THR A 121 -1.19 -2.83 -8.57
CA THR A 121 -1.50 -2.79 -9.99
C THR A 121 -1.62 -4.19 -10.57
N LEU A 122 -2.62 -4.38 -11.42
CA LEU A 122 -2.82 -5.66 -12.12
C LEU A 122 -1.96 -5.76 -13.37
N GLU A 123 -1.52 -4.62 -13.90
CA GLU A 123 -0.69 -4.51 -15.09
C GLU A 123 0.29 -3.35 -14.91
N LYS A 124 1.23 -3.20 -15.85
CA LYS A 124 2.06 -2.02 -15.93
C LYS A 124 1.18 -0.82 -16.31
N ILE A 125 1.26 0.28 -15.54
CA ILE A 125 0.40 1.45 -15.74
C ILE A 125 1.26 2.71 -15.81
N PRO A 126 1.89 3.00 -16.96
CA PRO A 126 2.83 4.12 -17.06
C PRO A 126 2.23 5.50 -16.82
N TYR A 127 0.94 5.70 -17.10
CA TYR A 127 0.34 7.03 -16.90
C TYR A 127 0.15 7.41 -15.43
N LEU A 128 0.35 6.48 -14.50
CA LEU A 128 0.37 6.78 -13.07
C LEU A 128 1.76 7.18 -12.58
N ASP A 129 2.80 6.93 -13.37
CA ASP A 129 4.18 7.26 -13.00
C ASP A 129 4.33 8.78 -12.84
N GLY A 130 5.04 9.20 -11.78
CA GLY A 130 5.18 10.60 -11.47
C GLY A 130 4.00 11.24 -10.78
N GLU A 131 2.90 10.50 -10.59
CA GLU A 131 1.66 11.02 -10.02
C GLU A 131 1.31 10.41 -8.68
N TYR A 132 1.81 9.21 -8.37
CA TYR A 132 1.53 8.47 -7.15
C TYR A 132 2.80 7.87 -6.58
N THR A 133 2.85 7.72 -5.26
CA THR A 133 3.97 7.09 -4.56
C THR A 133 3.87 5.57 -4.63
N VAL A 134 4.82 4.94 -5.32
CA VAL A 134 5.02 3.49 -5.28
C VAL A 134 6.04 3.21 -4.19
N PHE A 135 5.73 2.28 -3.28
CA PHE A 135 6.63 1.98 -2.15
C PHE A 135 6.93 0.49 -2.00
N GLY A 136 6.45 -0.34 -2.90
CA GLY A 136 6.72 -1.77 -2.87
C GLY A 136 6.40 -2.46 -4.19
N GLN A 137 6.68 -3.76 -4.23
CA GLN A 137 6.51 -4.59 -5.42
C GLN A 137 6.10 -5.99 -5.00
N THR A 138 5.04 -6.52 -5.63
CA THR A 138 4.64 -7.91 -5.42
C THR A 138 5.73 -8.82 -6.00
N ILE A 139 6.26 -9.71 -5.17
CA ILE A 139 7.31 -10.66 -5.58
C ILE A 139 6.77 -12.10 -5.62
N ASN A 140 5.63 -12.35 -5.00
CA ASN A 140 4.97 -13.66 -5.03
C ASN A 140 3.48 -13.46 -4.82
N GLY A 141 2.64 -14.28 -5.47
CA GLY A 141 1.19 -14.18 -5.33
C GLY A 141 0.53 -13.27 -6.34
N LEU A 142 1.17 -12.97 -7.48
CA LEU A 142 0.51 -12.21 -8.56
C LEU A 142 -0.76 -12.91 -9.04
N ASP A 143 -0.79 -14.23 -9.02
CA ASP A 143 -1.98 -15.00 -9.34
C ASP A 143 -3.12 -14.74 -8.34
N VAL A 144 -2.78 -14.54 -7.07
CA VAL A 144 -3.76 -14.17 -6.03
C VAL A 144 -4.26 -12.74 -6.28
N VAL A 145 -3.36 -11.81 -6.59
CA VAL A 145 -3.74 -10.42 -6.92
C VAL A 145 -4.78 -10.40 -8.03
N GLN A 146 -4.59 -11.24 -9.07
CA GLN A 146 -5.51 -11.33 -10.21
C GLN A 146 -6.87 -11.94 -9.84
N LYS A 147 -6.95 -12.68 -8.72
CA LYS A 147 -8.19 -13.33 -8.26
C LYS A 147 -8.97 -12.50 -7.26
N ILE A 148 -8.40 -11.45 -6.73
CA ILE A 148 -9.08 -10.61 -5.73
C ILE A 148 -10.33 -9.98 -6.34
N GLU A 149 -11.42 -10.06 -5.59
CA GLU A 149 -12.70 -9.46 -5.96
C GLU A 149 -13.09 -8.40 -4.94
N GLN A 150 -13.94 -7.47 -5.35
CA GLN A 150 -14.45 -6.44 -4.45
C GLN A 150 -15.11 -7.10 -3.24
N GLY A 151 -14.70 -6.68 -2.05
CA GLY A 151 -15.19 -7.24 -0.80
C GLY A 151 -14.32 -8.35 -0.21
N ASP A 152 -13.32 -8.83 -0.95
CA ASP A 152 -12.37 -9.80 -0.38
C ASP A 152 -11.67 -9.18 0.82
N VAL A 153 -11.35 -10.00 1.82
CA VAL A 153 -10.90 -9.56 3.13
C VAL A 153 -9.39 -9.66 3.26
N ILE A 154 -8.80 -8.64 3.86
CA ILE A 154 -7.43 -8.69 4.38
C ILE A 154 -7.52 -9.26 5.79
N LYS A 155 -7.13 -10.52 5.96
CA LYS A 155 -7.20 -11.17 7.28
C LYS A 155 -6.19 -10.55 8.23
N SER A 156 -4.96 -10.37 7.74
CA SER A 156 -3.86 -9.74 8.48
C SER A 156 -2.74 -9.44 7.50
N ILE A 157 -1.80 -8.60 7.95
CA ILE A 157 -0.56 -8.33 7.19
C ILE A 157 0.61 -8.54 8.12
N ASP A 158 1.50 -9.48 7.77
CA ASP A 158 2.72 -9.73 8.51
C ASP A 158 3.88 -8.92 7.92
N VAL A 159 4.74 -8.41 8.78
CA VAL A 159 5.97 -7.72 8.37
C VAL A 159 7.14 -8.66 8.62
N ILE A 160 7.97 -8.88 7.60
CA ILE A 160 9.12 -9.78 7.68
C ILE A 160 10.38 -8.99 7.33
N ILE A 161 11.30 -8.93 8.28
CA ILE A 161 12.59 -8.25 8.13
C ILE A 161 13.68 -9.31 8.21
N LYS A 162 14.45 -9.49 7.15
CA LYS A 162 15.50 -10.51 7.11
C LYS A 162 16.81 -10.01 6.56
#